data_29a7df8c88c7c7b478cbfc7bb1a1fe42
#
_entry.id   29a7df8c88c7c7b478cbfc7bb1a1fe42
#
_cell.length_a   1.000
_cell.length_b   1.000
_cell.length_c   1.000
_cell.angle_alpha   90.00
_cell.angle_beta   90.00
_cell.angle_gamma   90.00
#
_symmetry.space_group_name_H-M   'P 1'
#
loop_
_entity.id
_entity.type
_entity.pdbx_description
1 polymer ?
#
loop_
_entity_poly.entity_id
_entity_poly.type
_entity_poly.pdbx_seq_one_letter_code
_entity_poly.pdbx_strand_id
1 'polypeptide(L)'
;MQLTAGMDTARPVIAIVDDDPGVLKGLKRLLETCDFRTELFDSGEAFLNRKDESTVACIVLDNHLGGMSGIELKRRMTNAGGKTPVILMTALDSPTVRKEASDAGCVDYLRKPFSGHVLIDSIRKAISP
;
A
#
# COMPACT_ATOMS: atom_id res chain seq x y z
N MET A 1 12.77 -28.27 11.67
CA MET A 1 12.48 -27.67 11.65
C MET A 1 12.54 -26.46 10.90
N GLN A 2 12.18 -26.40 9.82
CA GLN A 2 12.16 -25.30 8.99
C GLN A 2 10.85 -24.57 9.04
N LEU A 3 10.06 -24.90 9.97
CA LEU A 3 8.71 -24.34 10.08
C LEU A 3 8.75 -22.82 10.27
N THR A 4 9.71 -22.31 11.03
CA THR A 4 9.80 -20.88 11.28
C THR A 4 10.10 -20.10 10.00
N ALA A 5 11.06 -20.58 9.23
CA ALA A 5 11.39 -19.90 7.97
C ALA A 5 10.22 -19.99 6.98
N GLY A 6 9.52 -21.12 6.93
CA GLY A 6 8.36 -21.26 6.08
C GLY A 6 7.23 -20.33 6.49
N MET A 7 7.04 -20.13 7.80
CA MET A 7 5.99 -19.23 8.29
C MET A 7 6.31 -17.79 7.95
N ASP A 8 7.58 -17.36 8.08
CA ASP A 8 7.96 -16.01 7.74
C ASP A 8 7.76 -15.72 6.26
N THR A 9 8.15 -16.65 5.39
CA THR A 9 7.97 -16.44 3.95
C THR A 9 6.52 -16.53 3.53
N ALA A 10 5.66 -17.17 4.34
CA ALA A 10 4.25 -17.26 4.02
C ALA A 10 3.47 -16.00 4.32
N ARG A 11 4.02 -15.09 5.13
CA ARG A 11 3.31 -13.85 5.45
C ARG A 11 3.39 -12.88 4.28
N PRO A 12 2.24 -12.34 3.85
CA PRO A 12 2.25 -11.37 2.74
C PRO A 12 3.02 -10.10 3.12
N VAL A 13 3.70 -9.54 2.14
CA VAL A 13 4.41 -8.27 2.31
C VAL A 13 3.51 -7.14 1.81
N ILE A 14 3.27 -6.17 2.66
CA ILE A 14 2.49 -4.99 2.33
C ILE A 14 3.44 -3.80 2.27
N ALA A 15 3.50 -3.13 1.13
CA ALA A 15 4.27 -1.90 1.01
C ALA A 15 3.40 -0.74 1.47
N ILE A 16 3.97 0.17 2.25
CA ILE A 16 3.28 1.36 2.71
C ILE A 16 4.08 2.57 2.22
N VAL A 17 3.42 3.43 1.45
CA VAL A 17 4.05 4.62 0.88
C VAL A 17 3.34 5.85 1.43
N ASP A 18 4.01 6.63 2.26
CA ASP A 18 3.45 7.83 2.91
C ASP A 18 4.63 8.68 3.38
N ASP A 19 4.57 9.98 3.18
CA ASP A 19 5.67 10.85 3.58
C ASP A 19 5.64 11.24 5.07
N ASP A 20 4.62 10.82 5.81
CA ASP A 20 4.53 11.10 7.24
C ASP A 20 5.12 9.93 8.04
N PRO A 21 6.25 10.14 8.75
CA PRO A 21 6.87 9.06 9.52
C PRO A 21 5.96 8.46 10.59
N GLY A 22 5.08 9.27 11.18
CA GLY A 22 4.14 8.81 12.18
C GLY A 22 3.13 7.83 11.60
N VAL A 23 2.63 8.13 10.40
CA VAL A 23 1.70 7.24 9.70
C VAL A 23 2.41 5.93 9.36
N LEU A 24 3.63 6.00 8.83
CA LEU A 24 4.39 4.79 8.50
C LEU A 24 4.59 3.90 9.73
N LYS A 25 4.99 4.49 10.87
CA LYS A 25 5.18 3.73 12.10
C LYS A 25 3.89 3.09 12.59
N GLY A 26 2.82 3.87 12.59
CA GLY A 26 1.52 3.39 13.08
C GLY A 26 0.98 2.25 12.25
N LEU A 27 1.05 2.39 10.92
CA LEU A 27 0.56 1.35 10.03
C LEU A 27 1.44 0.10 10.07
N LYS A 28 2.76 0.28 10.16
CA LYS A 28 3.66 -0.86 10.34
C LYS A 28 3.26 -1.68 11.56
N ARG A 29 3.08 -1.00 12.69
CA ARG A 29 2.72 -1.68 13.94
C ARG A 29 1.40 -2.43 13.80
N LEU A 30 0.39 -1.78 13.21
CA LEU A 30 -0.91 -2.39 13.01
C LEU A 30 -0.81 -3.63 12.14
N LEU A 31 -0.15 -3.51 10.99
CA LEU A 31 -0.10 -4.61 10.03
C LEU A 31 0.71 -5.79 10.57
N GLU A 32 1.78 -5.51 11.31
CA GLU A 32 2.59 -6.60 11.87
C GLU A 32 1.84 -7.37 12.95
N THR A 33 0.93 -6.74 13.68
CA THR A 33 0.09 -7.47 14.64
C THR A 33 -0.96 -8.33 13.94
N CYS A 34 -1.20 -8.09 12.65
CA CYS A 34 -2.19 -8.85 11.88
C CYS A 34 -1.51 -9.84 10.91
N ASP A 35 -0.29 -10.22 11.20
CA ASP A 35 0.46 -11.25 10.47
C ASP A 35 0.86 -10.85 9.06
N PHE A 36 1.08 -9.56 8.83
CA PHE A 36 1.68 -9.07 7.60
C PHE A 36 3.12 -8.66 7.84
N ARG A 37 3.96 -8.78 6.80
CA ARG A 37 5.27 -8.13 6.79
C ARG A 37 5.10 -6.80 6.09
N THR A 38 5.97 -5.83 6.38
CA THR A 38 5.84 -4.49 5.82
C THR A 38 7.14 -4.02 5.21
N GLU A 39 7.02 -3.22 4.15
CA GLU A 39 8.12 -2.42 3.58
C GLU A 39 7.64 -0.99 3.57
N LEU A 40 8.45 -0.08 4.10
CA LEU A 40 8.05 1.33 4.26
C LEU A 40 8.80 2.21 3.28
N PHE A 41 8.08 3.13 2.66
CA PHE A 41 8.65 4.09 1.70
C PHE A 41 8.09 5.47 2.01
N ASP A 42 8.95 6.48 2.02
CA ASP A 42 8.53 7.85 2.31
C ASP A 42 8.22 8.66 1.06
N SER A 43 8.35 8.07 -0.12
CA SER A 43 8.06 8.75 -1.38
C SER A 43 7.76 7.73 -2.47
N GLY A 44 7.11 8.20 -3.54
CA GLY A 44 6.89 7.35 -4.71
C GLY A 44 8.21 6.97 -5.38
N GLU A 45 9.15 7.90 -5.41
CA GLU A 45 10.47 7.65 -5.98
C GLU A 45 11.20 6.55 -5.24
N ALA A 46 11.14 6.56 -3.91
CA ALA A 46 11.78 5.52 -3.10
C ALA A 46 11.17 4.15 -3.41
N PHE A 47 9.86 4.09 -3.59
CA PHE A 47 9.19 2.84 -3.95
C PHE A 47 9.65 2.35 -5.33
N LEU A 48 9.69 3.26 -6.32
CA LEU A 48 10.10 2.89 -7.68
C LEU A 48 11.55 2.45 -7.76
N ASN A 49 12.39 2.96 -6.86
CA ASN A 49 13.82 2.62 -6.81
C ASN A 49 14.13 1.43 -5.92
N ARG A 50 13.12 0.80 -5.37
CA ARG A 50 13.32 -0.32 -4.49
C ARG A 50 14.04 -1.45 -5.25
N LYS A 51 15.08 -2.00 -4.60
CA LYS A 51 15.92 -3.03 -5.20
C LYS A 51 15.66 -4.42 -4.65
N ASP A 52 14.76 -4.51 -3.69
CA ASP A 52 14.41 -5.79 -3.11
C ASP A 52 13.59 -6.58 -4.12
N GLU A 53 13.92 -7.85 -4.25
CA GLU A 53 13.21 -8.74 -5.18
C GLU A 53 11.99 -9.40 -4.52
N SER A 54 11.71 -9.11 -3.27
CA SER A 54 10.56 -9.70 -2.62
C SER A 54 9.27 -9.26 -3.33
N THR A 55 8.32 -10.17 -3.38
CA THR A 55 7.03 -9.90 -3.98
C THR A 55 6.16 -9.15 -3.00
N VAL A 56 5.68 -8.00 -3.40
CA VAL A 56 4.73 -7.23 -2.60
C VAL A 56 3.33 -7.67 -2.98
N ALA A 57 2.54 -8.04 -1.98
CA ALA A 57 1.19 -8.54 -2.21
C ALA A 57 0.16 -7.42 -2.40
N CYS A 58 0.42 -6.26 -1.77
CA CYS A 58 -0.50 -5.13 -1.82
C CYS A 58 0.26 -3.88 -1.45
N ILE A 59 -0.16 -2.73 -2.00
CA ILE A 59 0.45 -1.43 -1.70
C ILE A 59 -0.61 -0.54 -1.09
N VAL A 60 -0.29 0.03 0.08
CA VAL A 60 -1.13 1.04 0.74
C VAL A 60 -0.44 2.38 0.48
N LEU A 61 -1.10 3.25 -0.26
CA LEU A 61 -0.45 4.39 -0.91
C LEU A 61 -1.17 5.68 -0.59
N ASP A 62 -0.47 6.61 0.02
CA ASP A 62 -1.01 7.95 0.26
C ASP A 62 -1.04 8.73 -1.06
N ASN A 63 -2.11 9.47 -1.31
CA ASN A 63 -2.17 10.28 -2.52
C ASN A 63 -1.37 11.58 -2.40
N HIS A 64 -1.11 12.05 -1.18
CA HIS A 64 -0.40 13.31 -0.98
C HIS A 64 1.06 13.07 -0.59
N LEU A 65 1.86 12.79 -1.58
CA LEU A 65 3.31 12.63 -1.44
C LEU A 65 3.97 13.91 -1.94
N GLY A 66 5.12 14.24 -1.38
CA GLY A 66 5.77 15.52 -1.64
C GLY A 66 6.15 15.76 -3.10
N GLY A 67 6.42 14.73 -3.85
CA GLY A 67 6.75 14.85 -5.27
C GLY A 67 5.62 14.31 -6.12
N MET A 68 5.76 13.07 -6.51
CA MET A 68 4.75 12.38 -7.29
C MET A 68 3.52 12.08 -6.44
N SER A 69 2.32 12.25 -6.97
CA SER A 69 1.11 11.84 -6.23
C SER A 69 0.98 10.31 -6.23
N GLY A 70 0.13 9.80 -5.32
CA GLY A 70 -0.12 8.36 -5.28
C GLY A 70 -0.75 7.85 -6.57
N ILE A 71 -1.70 8.62 -7.13
CA ILE A 71 -2.34 8.24 -8.39
C ILE A 71 -1.33 8.20 -9.53
N GLU A 72 -0.40 9.15 -9.56
CA GLU A 72 0.66 9.15 -10.56
C GLU A 72 1.54 7.91 -10.42
N LEU A 73 1.89 7.56 -9.20
CA LEU A 73 2.67 6.34 -8.95
C LEU A 73 1.93 5.10 -9.45
N LYS A 74 0.63 5.01 -9.16
CA LYS A 74 -0.17 3.88 -9.63
C LYS A 74 -0.17 3.79 -11.16
N ARG A 75 -0.31 4.93 -11.84
CA ARG A 75 -0.28 4.97 -13.30
C ARG A 75 1.06 4.48 -13.85
N ARG A 76 2.17 4.90 -13.24
CA ARG A 76 3.49 4.44 -13.66
C ARG A 76 3.68 2.95 -13.48
N MET A 77 3.17 2.43 -12.36
CA MET A 77 3.24 1.00 -12.10
C MET A 77 2.46 0.21 -13.15
N THR A 78 1.26 0.66 -13.48
CA THR A 78 0.42 0.01 -14.48
C THR A 78 1.07 0.05 -15.85
N ASN A 79 1.63 1.20 -16.22
CA ASN A 79 2.30 1.35 -17.51
C ASN A 79 3.54 0.47 -17.63
N ALA A 80 4.15 0.12 -16.51
CA ALA A 80 5.29 -0.79 -16.48
C ALA A 80 4.86 -2.27 -16.40
N GLY A 81 3.56 -2.54 -16.48
CA GLY A 81 3.04 -3.91 -16.46
C GLY A 81 2.75 -4.46 -15.07
N GLY A 82 2.84 -3.63 -14.03
CA GLY A 82 2.59 -4.07 -12.67
C GLY A 82 1.12 -4.38 -12.42
N LYS A 83 0.87 -5.44 -11.66
CA LYS A 83 -0.49 -5.90 -11.35
C LYS A 83 -0.78 -5.94 -9.86
N THR A 84 0.14 -5.48 -9.03
CA THR A 84 -0.04 -5.48 -7.58
C THR A 84 -1.20 -4.56 -7.21
N PRO A 85 -2.15 -5.03 -6.40
CA PRO A 85 -3.28 -4.19 -6.01
C PRO A 85 -2.83 -3.00 -5.16
N VAL A 86 -3.46 -1.85 -5.39
CA VAL A 86 -3.17 -0.60 -4.70
C VAL A 86 -4.41 -0.12 -3.98
N ILE A 87 -4.28 0.17 -2.70
CA ILE A 87 -5.29 0.83 -1.88
C ILE A 87 -4.83 2.26 -1.69
N LEU A 88 -5.60 3.22 -2.15
CA LEU A 88 -5.24 4.63 -2.04
C LEU A 88 -5.79 5.22 -0.74
N MET A 89 -4.95 5.96 -0.01
CA MET A 89 -5.38 6.71 1.18
C MET A 89 -5.35 8.19 0.85
N THR A 90 -6.32 8.94 1.32
CA THR A 90 -6.29 10.40 1.14
C THR A 90 -6.99 11.12 2.28
N ALA A 91 -6.43 12.25 2.70
CA ALA A 91 -7.09 13.17 3.63
C ALA A 91 -8.04 14.11 2.89
N LEU A 92 -7.87 14.25 1.58
CA LEU A 92 -8.68 15.16 0.76
C LEU A 92 -9.62 14.36 -0.13
N ASP A 93 -10.75 13.99 0.45
CA ASP A 93 -11.76 13.23 -0.28
C ASP A 93 -12.55 14.15 -1.21
N SER A 94 -12.69 13.77 -2.46
CA SER A 94 -13.51 14.49 -3.42
C SER A 94 -13.98 13.53 -4.51
N PRO A 95 -15.11 13.84 -5.17
CA PRO A 95 -15.56 12.99 -6.29
C PRO A 95 -14.53 12.89 -7.41
N THR A 96 -13.78 13.97 -7.65
CA THR A 96 -12.74 13.98 -8.67
C THR A 96 -11.61 13.01 -8.33
N VAL A 97 -11.11 13.06 -7.09
CA VAL A 97 -10.03 12.16 -6.67
C VAL A 97 -10.50 10.71 -6.66
N ARG A 98 -11.74 10.46 -6.21
CA ARG A 98 -12.30 9.11 -6.25
C ARG A 98 -12.35 8.56 -7.67
N LYS A 99 -12.80 9.39 -8.62
CA LYS A 99 -12.87 8.97 -10.01
C LYS A 99 -11.48 8.71 -10.57
N GLU A 100 -10.53 9.59 -10.29
CA GLU A 100 -9.16 9.40 -10.74
C GLU A 100 -8.54 8.12 -10.18
N ALA A 101 -8.79 7.81 -8.92
CA ALA A 101 -8.29 6.59 -8.30
C ALA A 101 -8.89 5.34 -8.97
N SER A 102 -10.20 5.38 -9.22
CA SER A 102 -10.88 4.28 -9.90
C SER A 102 -10.36 4.11 -11.32
N ASP A 103 -10.23 5.21 -12.07
CA ASP A 103 -9.74 5.18 -13.45
C ASP A 103 -8.29 4.68 -13.51
N ALA A 104 -7.49 4.96 -12.49
CA ALA A 104 -6.11 4.48 -12.41
C ALA A 104 -6.03 3.01 -11.99
N GLY A 105 -7.14 2.41 -11.60
CA GLY A 105 -7.18 0.99 -11.25
C GLY A 105 -6.89 0.67 -9.80
N CYS A 106 -7.00 1.64 -8.89
CA CYS A 106 -6.89 1.34 -7.46
C CYS A 106 -8.04 0.43 -7.05
N VAL A 107 -7.74 -0.58 -6.23
CA VAL A 107 -8.75 -1.56 -5.84
C VAL A 107 -9.63 -1.07 -4.70
N ASP A 108 -9.15 -0.07 -3.95
CA ASP A 108 -9.94 0.53 -2.88
C ASP A 108 -9.44 1.95 -2.62
N TYR A 109 -10.25 2.71 -1.89
CA TYR A 109 -10.02 4.12 -1.63
C TYR A 109 -10.44 4.38 -0.19
N LEU A 110 -9.51 4.80 0.65
CA LEU A 110 -9.78 5.04 2.07
C LEU A 110 -9.56 6.50 2.41
N ARG A 111 -10.57 7.11 3.02
CA ARG A 111 -10.48 8.49 3.49
C ARG A 111 -9.84 8.51 4.87
N LYS A 112 -8.80 9.32 5.05
CA LYS A 112 -8.17 9.52 6.35
C LYS A 112 -9.00 10.49 7.19
N PRO A 113 -9.13 10.26 8.50
CA PRO A 113 -8.67 9.10 9.23
C PRO A 113 -9.61 7.90 9.05
N PHE A 114 -9.07 6.71 9.10
CA PHE A 114 -9.86 5.48 9.02
C PHE A 114 -9.47 4.58 10.20
N SER A 115 -10.36 3.65 10.55
CA SER A 115 -10.04 2.70 11.61
C SER A 115 -9.14 1.59 11.07
N GLY A 116 -8.34 1.02 11.98
CA GLY A 116 -7.40 -0.02 11.59
C GLY A 116 -8.07 -1.21 10.92
N HIS A 117 -9.24 -1.63 11.42
CA HIS A 117 -9.90 -2.81 10.86
C HIS A 117 -10.43 -2.56 9.45
N VAL A 118 -10.77 -1.32 9.09
CA VAL A 118 -11.18 -1.01 7.73
C VAL A 118 -10.01 -1.24 6.77
N LEU A 119 -8.81 -0.80 7.16
CA LEU A 119 -7.63 -1.03 6.34
C LEU A 119 -7.31 -2.53 6.24
N ILE A 120 -7.34 -3.24 7.35
CA ILE A 120 -7.05 -4.68 7.35
C ILE A 120 -8.03 -5.44 6.46
N ASP A 121 -9.32 -5.12 6.55
CA ASP A 121 -10.32 -5.75 5.69
C ASP A 121 -10.07 -5.46 4.22
N SER A 122 -9.71 -4.22 3.90
CA SER A 122 -9.40 -3.82 2.53
C SER A 122 -8.21 -4.60 1.99
N ILE A 123 -7.14 -4.73 2.78
CA ILE A 123 -5.96 -5.50 2.38
C ILE A 123 -6.33 -6.97 2.16
N ARG A 124 -7.08 -7.56 3.08
CA ARG A 124 -7.45 -8.97 2.95
C ARG A 124 -8.27 -9.23 1.71
N LYS A 125 -9.18 -8.33 1.36
CA LYS A 125 -9.94 -8.45 0.11
C LYS A 125 -9.04 -8.30 -1.10
N ALA A 126 -8.08 -7.39 -1.06
CA ALA A 126 -7.19 -7.12 -2.18
C ALA A 126 -6.29 -8.31 -2.51
N ILE A 127 -5.86 -9.06 -1.49
CA ILE A 127 -4.94 -10.18 -1.69
C ILE A 127 -5.65 -11.55 -1.74
N SER A 128 -6.95 -11.57 -1.55
CA SER A 128 -7.70 -12.83 -1.66
C SER A 128 -7.79 -13.28 -3.11
N PRO A 129 -7.67 -14.58 -3.36
CA PRO A 129 -7.82 -15.09 -4.71
C PRO A 129 -9.25 -14.98 -5.24
#